data_7b3a8ed1b17cb5a9bbf45bb5ca3d2c8d
#
_entry.id   7b3a8ed1b17cb5a9bbf45bb5ca3d2c8d
#
_cell.length_a   1.000
_cell.length_b   1.000
_cell.length_c   1.000
_cell.angle_alpha   90.00
_cell.angle_beta   90.00
_cell.angle_gamma   90.00
#
_symmetry.space_group_name_H-M   'P 1'
#
loop_
_entity.id
_entity.type
_entity.pdbx_description
1 polymer ?
#
loop_
_entity_poly.entity_id
_entity_poly.type
_entity_poly.pdbx_seq_one_letter_code
_entity_poly.pdbx_strand_id
1 'polypeptide(L)'
;MTSKERHEQRYRRRRARREAARAAELAQAQNFDDVFTYEHLYDAYRKCRRNVGWKASVQRYSAAAPLQIQRTRQKLLTGSYRPPEFFEFDIFERGKKRHIKSTVIGERVVQRCLCDYALVPVICRSFVYDNGACM
;
A
#
# COMPACT_ATOMS: atom_id res chain seq x y z
N MET A 1 -28.97 8.02 32.08
CA MET A 1 -27.75 7.60 31.33
C MET A 1 -26.56 8.36 31.86
N THR A 2 -25.60 7.64 32.43
CA THR A 2 -24.37 8.20 32.99
C THR A 2 -23.41 8.73 31.95
N SER A 3 -22.43 9.55 32.34
CA SER A 3 -21.37 10.02 31.41
C SER A 3 -20.57 8.85 30.81
N LYS A 4 -20.33 7.81 31.61
CA LYS A 4 -19.63 6.60 31.20
C LYS A 4 -20.40 5.82 30.11
N GLU A 5 -21.71 5.66 30.30
CA GLU A 5 -22.58 4.99 29.31
C GLU A 5 -22.65 5.75 27.99
N ARG A 6 -22.71 7.10 28.02
CA ARG A 6 -22.67 7.93 26.82
C ARG A 6 -21.35 7.81 26.08
N HIS A 7 -20.23 7.72 26.82
CA HIS A 7 -18.92 7.53 26.20
C HIS A 7 -18.80 6.16 25.50
N GLU A 8 -19.25 5.11 26.20
CA GLU A 8 -19.24 3.75 25.66
C GLU A 8 -20.15 3.61 24.43
N GLN A 9 -21.34 4.21 24.47
CA GLN A 9 -22.25 4.22 23.33
C GLN A 9 -21.63 4.94 22.11
N ARG A 10 -20.96 6.08 22.31
CA ARG A 10 -20.22 6.78 21.23
C ARG A 10 -19.08 5.94 20.69
N TYR A 11 -18.33 5.27 21.55
CA TYR A 11 -17.25 4.36 21.15
C TYR A 11 -17.79 3.21 20.29
N ARG A 12 -18.84 2.53 20.72
CA ARG A 12 -19.50 1.43 19.99
C ARG A 12 -20.01 1.88 18.60
N ARG A 13 -20.63 3.07 18.52
CA ARG A 13 -21.08 3.63 17.22
C ARG A 13 -19.92 3.92 16.27
N ARG A 14 -18.84 4.51 16.78
CA ARG A 14 -17.63 4.77 15.97
C ARG A 14 -17.00 3.49 15.48
N ARG A 15 -16.90 2.49 16.34
CA ARG A 15 -16.36 1.18 16.00
C ARG A 15 -17.21 0.51 14.90
N ALA A 16 -18.52 0.43 15.07
CA ALA A 16 -19.43 -0.16 14.08
C ALA A 16 -19.35 0.55 12.72
N ARG A 17 -19.26 1.88 12.71
CA ARG A 17 -19.10 2.66 11.45
C ARG A 17 -17.78 2.32 10.74
N ARG A 18 -16.69 2.15 11.48
CA ARG A 18 -15.39 1.76 10.91
C ARG A 18 -15.40 0.34 10.37
N GLU A 19 -16.00 -0.58 11.10
CA GLU A 19 -16.16 -1.98 10.68
C GLU A 19 -17.02 -2.07 9.41
N ALA A 20 -18.08 -1.31 9.31
CA ALA A 20 -18.92 -1.24 8.12
C ALA A 20 -18.15 -0.65 6.90
N ALA A 21 -17.38 0.43 7.10
CA ALA A 21 -16.57 1.01 6.04
C ALA A 21 -15.51 0.01 5.53
N ARG A 22 -14.80 -0.66 6.44
CA ARG A 22 -13.82 -1.70 6.08
C ARG A 22 -14.45 -2.90 5.38
N ALA A 23 -15.65 -3.31 5.79
CA ALA A 23 -16.38 -4.38 5.13
C ALA A 23 -16.79 -4.00 3.71
N ALA A 24 -17.19 -2.74 3.48
CA ALA A 24 -17.51 -2.22 2.16
C ALA A 24 -16.26 -2.16 1.25
N GLU A 25 -15.12 -1.70 1.76
CA GLU A 25 -13.83 -1.71 1.05
C GLU A 25 -13.40 -3.13 0.68
N LEU A 26 -13.55 -4.08 1.60
CA LEU A 26 -13.23 -5.49 1.36
C LEU A 26 -14.15 -6.10 0.30
N ALA A 27 -15.44 -5.77 0.31
CA ALA A 27 -16.37 -6.24 -0.70
C ALA A 27 -16.05 -5.71 -2.11
N GLN A 28 -15.47 -4.49 -2.20
CA GLN A 28 -15.00 -3.92 -3.47
C GLN A 28 -13.68 -4.56 -3.96
N ALA A 29 -12.82 -5.01 -3.06
CA ALA A 29 -11.50 -5.58 -3.36
C ALA A 29 -11.52 -7.10 -3.58
N GLN A 30 -12.65 -7.70 -3.95
CA GLN A 30 -12.77 -9.15 -4.06
C GLN A 30 -12.10 -9.76 -5.30
N ASN A 31 -11.90 -8.98 -6.36
CA ASN A 31 -11.30 -9.46 -7.60
C ASN A 31 -9.89 -8.90 -7.78
N PHE A 32 -8.98 -9.75 -8.27
CA PHE A 32 -7.62 -9.35 -8.61
C PHE A 32 -7.58 -8.15 -9.56
N ASP A 33 -8.47 -8.13 -10.54
CA ASP A 33 -8.57 -7.07 -11.54
C ASP A 33 -8.98 -5.72 -10.90
N ASP A 34 -9.82 -5.75 -9.87
CA ASP A 34 -10.26 -4.57 -9.13
C ASP A 34 -9.16 -3.99 -8.24
N VAL A 35 -8.23 -4.82 -7.76
CA VAL A 35 -7.08 -4.36 -7.00
C VAL A 35 -6.09 -3.61 -7.89
N PHE A 36 -5.81 -4.14 -9.08
CA PHE A 36 -4.82 -3.59 -9.99
C PHE A 36 -5.44 -2.77 -11.13
N THR A 37 -6.35 -1.85 -10.80
CA THR A 37 -6.82 -0.84 -11.74
C THR A 37 -5.71 0.15 -12.06
N TYR A 38 -5.84 0.87 -13.18
CA TYR A 38 -4.89 1.92 -13.53
C TYR A 38 -4.84 3.01 -12.43
N GLU A 39 -5.99 3.40 -11.93
CA GLU A 39 -6.16 4.43 -10.90
C GLU A 39 -5.48 4.04 -9.59
N HIS A 40 -5.64 2.80 -9.14
CA HIS A 40 -5.00 2.28 -7.94
C HIS A 40 -3.47 2.23 -8.07
N LEU A 41 -2.98 1.75 -9.21
CA LEU A 41 -1.54 1.74 -9.50
C LEU A 41 -0.96 3.16 -9.60
N TYR A 42 -1.70 4.10 -10.19
CA TYR A 42 -1.28 5.48 -10.28
C TYR A 42 -1.27 6.17 -8.91
N ASP A 43 -2.27 5.92 -8.05
CA ASP A 43 -2.29 6.40 -6.68
C ASP A 43 -1.11 5.83 -5.86
N ALA A 44 -0.86 4.53 -5.98
CA ALA A 44 0.30 3.87 -5.38
C ALA A 44 1.62 4.50 -5.85
N TYR A 45 1.75 4.81 -7.15
CA TYR A 45 2.91 5.52 -7.68
C TYR A 45 3.08 6.91 -7.05
N ARG A 46 2.02 7.70 -6.94
CA ARG A 46 2.07 9.01 -6.27
C ARG A 46 2.55 8.90 -4.83
N LYS A 47 2.08 7.91 -4.10
CA LYS A 47 2.51 7.62 -2.72
C LYS A 47 3.98 7.19 -2.66
N CYS A 48 4.41 6.30 -3.54
CA CYS A 48 5.81 5.84 -3.62
C CYS A 48 6.79 6.95 -4.00
N ARG A 49 6.37 7.92 -4.81
CA ARG A 49 7.18 9.06 -5.23
C ARG A 49 7.36 10.10 -4.12
N ARG A 50 6.47 10.16 -3.14
CA ARG A 50 6.51 11.16 -2.08
C ARG A 50 7.87 11.12 -1.36
N ASN A 51 8.49 12.28 -1.19
CA ASN A 51 9.79 12.49 -0.53
C ASN A 51 11.03 11.85 -1.21
N VAL A 52 10.86 11.18 -2.35
CA VAL A 52 11.98 10.57 -3.11
C VAL A 52 12.01 10.97 -4.57
N GLY A 53 11.18 11.92 -5.00
CA GLY A 53 11.09 12.38 -6.38
C GLY A 53 12.37 12.99 -6.94
N TRP A 54 13.32 13.38 -6.09
CA TRP A 54 14.64 13.90 -6.45
C TRP A 54 15.61 12.80 -6.92
N LYS A 55 15.35 11.52 -6.63
CA LYS A 55 16.22 10.42 -7.03
C LYS A 55 16.14 10.17 -8.53
N ALA A 56 17.29 10.04 -9.19
CA ALA A 56 17.38 9.83 -10.65
C ALA A 56 16.59 8.60 -11.14
N SER A 57 16.56 7.52 -10.37
CA SER A 57 15.77 6.32 -10.68
C SER A 57 14.26 6.59 -10.68
N VAL A 58 13.80 7.41 -9.74
CA VAL A 58 12.39 7.82 -9.64
C VAL A 58 12.04 8.79 -10.77
N GLN A 59 12.94 9.73 -11.10
CA GLN A 59 12.74 10.67 -12.22
C GLN A 59 12.63 9.94 -13.55
N ARG A 60 13.51 8.97 -13.81
CA ARG A 60 13.45 8.13 -15.03
C ARG A 60 12.13 7.36 -15.13
N TYR A 61 11.65 6.78 -14.06
CA TYR A 61 10.34 6.12 -14.03
C TYR A 61 9.21 7.13 -14.27
N SER A 62 9.28 8.30 -13.62
CA SER A 62 8.28 9.36 -13.70
C SER A 62 8.13 9.95 -15.10
N ALA A 63 9.21 10.00 -15.88
CA ALA A 63 9.18 10.50 -17.25
C ALA A 63 8.25 9.69 -18.18
N ALA A 64 8.02 8.42 -17.88
CA ALA A 64 7.13 7.53 -18.63
C ALA A 64 6.12 6.81 -17.73
N ALA A 65 5.79 7.38 -16.56
CA ALA A 65 4.96 6.72 -15.56
C ALA A 65 3.62 6.20 -16.09
N PRO A 66 2.81 6.94 -16.87
CA PRO A 66 1.56 6.42 -17.39
C PRO A 66 1.75 5.16 -18.23
N LEU A 67 2.76 5.14 -19.10
CA LEU A 67 3.07 4.00 -19.95
C LEU A 67 3.61 2.81 -19.14
N GLN A 68 4.48 3.06 -18.18
CA GLN A 68 5.02 2.03 -17.27
C GLN A 68 3.92 1.39 -16.44
N ILE A 69 3.01 2.17 -15.90
CA ILE A 69 1.86 1.70 -15.11
C ILE A 69 0.93 0.85 -15.98
N GLN A 70 0.62 1.30 -17.19
CA GLN A 70 -0.22 0.54 -18.11
C GLN A 70 0.40 -0.81 -18.50
N ARG A 71 1.69 -0.84 -18.80
CA ARG A 71 2.43 -2.07 -19.10
C ARG A 71 2.47 -3.02 -17.89
N THR A 72 2.69 -2.49 -16.70
CA THR A 72 2.69 -3.27 -15.46
C THR A 72 1.32 -3.88 -15.21
N ARG A 73 0.25 -3.08 -15.34
CA ARG A 73 -1.13 -3.56 -15.24
C ARG A 73 -1.42 -4.70 -16.21
N GLN A 74 -1.06 -4.53 -17.47
CA GLN A 74 -1.26 -5.57 -18.49
C GLN A 74 -0.54 -6.87 -18.13
N LYS A 75 0.72 -6.78 -17.65
CA LYS A 75 1.46 -7.97 -17.21
C LYS A 75 0.83 -8.64 -15.99
N LEU A 76 0.29 -7.87 -15.05
CA LEU A 76 -0.41 -8.40 -13.88
C LEU A 76 -1.69 -9.14 -14.30
N LEU A 77 -2.52 -8.55 -15.16
CA LEU A 77 -3.77 -9.15 -15.63
C LEU A 77 -3.55 -10.41 -16.48
N THR A 78 -2.49 -10.46 -17.26
CA THR A 78 -2.13 -11.63 -18.08
C THR A 78 -1.34 -12.70 -17.32
N GLY A 79 -1.02 -12.48 -16.04
CA GLY A 79 -0.21 -13.40 -15.25
C GLY A 79 1.26 -13.50 -15.67
N SER A 80 1.72 -12.62 -16.57
CA SER A 80 3.10 -12.59 -17.07
C SER A 80 4.04 -11.72 -16.23
N TYR A 81 3.53 -11.09 -15.19
CA TYR A 81 4.34 -10.27 -14.30
C TYR A 81 5.38 -11.12 -13.56
N ARG A 82 6.61 -10.64 -13.55
CA ARG A 82 7.70 -11.22 -12.75
C ARG A 82 8.35 -10.09 -11.94
N PRO A 83 8.40 -10.24 -10.59
CA PRO A 83 9.09 -9.29 -9.74
C PRO A 83 10.57 -9.24 -10.12
N PRO A 84 11.18 -8.05 -10.20
CA PRO A 84 12.63 -7.92 -10.40
C PRO A 84 13.39 -8.39 -9.16
N GLU A 85 14.64 -8.78 -9.35
CA GLU A 85 15.54 -9.12 -8.26
C GLU A 85 15.82 -7.91 -7.35
N PHE A 86 16.05 -8.18 -6.07
CA PHE A 86 16.49 -7.17 -5.13
C PHE A 86 17.93 -6.78 -5.42
N PHE A 87 18.23 -5.48 -5.32
CA PHE A 87 19.60 -5.04 -5.21
C PHE A 87 19.98 -4.88 -3.73
N GLU A 88 21.19 -5.29 -3.40
CA GLU A 88 21.67 -5.37 -2.02
C GLU A 88 22.84 -4.40 -1.82
N PHE A 89 22.87 -3.75 -0.68
CA PHE A 89 23.95 -2.85 -0.29
C PHE A 89 24.03 -2.75 1.23
N ASP A 90 25.21 -2.37 1.72
CA ASP A 90 25.45 -2.18 3.14
C ASP A 90 25.42 -0.70 3.48
N ILE A 91 24.81 -0.37 4.60
CA ILE A 91 24.87 0.95 5.22
C ILE A 91 25.47 0.83 6.61
N PHE A 92 26.16 1.90 7.02
CA PHE A 92 26.68 2.03 8.39
C PHE A 92 25.86 3.10 9.10
N GLU A 93 25.16 2.71 10.15
CA GLU A 93 24.33 3.61 10.93
C GLU A 93 24.65 3.42 12.42
N ARG A 94 25.05 4.50 13.09
CA ARG A 94 25.40 4.50 14.53
C ARG A 94 26.38 3.39 14.92
N GLY A 95 27.43 3.18 14.11
CA GLY A 95 28.47 2.16 14.34
C GLY A 95 28.05 0.72 14.03
N LYS A 96 26.85 0.50 13.50
CA LYS A 96 26.38 -0.84 13.10
C LYS A 96 26.27 -0.95 11.58
N LYS A 97 26.83 -2.01 11.04
CA LYS A 97 26.64 -2.41 9.65
C LYS A 97 25.25 -3.02 9.49
N ARG A 98 24.48 -2.53 8.52
CA ARG A 98 23.15 -3.05 8.15
C ARG A 98 23.15 -3.46 6.69
N HIS A 99 22.82 -4.69 6.42
CA HIS A 99 22.61 -5.19 5.07
C HIS A 99 21.18 -4.85 4.60
N ILE A 100 21.06 -4.11 3.53
CA ILE A 100 19.79 -3.63 3.00
C ILE A 100 19.49 -4.33 1.67
N LYS A 101 18.29 -4.90 1.58
CA LYS A 101 17.70 -5.38 0.33
C LYS A 101 16.68 -4.36 -0.15
N SER A 102 16.81 -3.89 -1.35
CA SER A 102 15.93 -2.88 -1.93
C SER A 102 15.44 -3.28 -3.31
N THR A 103 14.36 -2.69 -3.75
CA THR A 103 13.77 -2.96 -5.05
C THR A 103 13.54 -1.69 -5.84
N VAL A 104 13.30 -1.83 -7.14
CA VAL A 104 13.03 -0.71 -8.06
C VAL A 104 11.68 -0.06 -7.78
N ILE A 105 11.51 1.19 -8.22
CA ILE A 105 10.28 1.97 -7.99
C ILE A 105 9.04 1.27 -8.57
N GLY A 106 9.14 0.65 -9.75
CA GLY A 106 8.02 -0.07 -10.37
C GLY A 106 7.48 -1.21 -9.51
N GLU A 107 8.38 -2.00 -8.88
CA GLU A 107 8.00 -3.05 -7.95
C GLU A 107 7.35 -2.49 -6.68
N ARG A 108 7.89 -1.39 -6.14
CA ARG A 108 7.28 -0.71 -4.98
C ARG A 108 5.86 -0.23 -5.26
N VAL A 109 5.59 0.20 -6.48
CA VAL A 109 4.23 0.60 -6.91
C VAL A 109 3.28 -0.59 -6.85
N VAL A 110 3.69 -1.75 -7.35
CA VAL A 110 2.88 -2.98 -7.30
C VAL A 110 2.64 -3.42 -5.86
N GLN A 111 3.70 -3.48 -5.05
CA GLN A 111 3.61 -3.86 -3.63
C GLN A 111 2.74 -2.88 -2.84
N ARG A 112 2.86 -1.58 -3.09
CA ARG A 112 2.05 -0.56 -2.43
C ARG A 112 0.58 -0.67 -2.83
N CYS A 113 0.30 -0.89 -4.10
CA CYS A 113 -1.05 -1.10 -4.60
C CYS A 113 -1.70 -2.34 -3.95
N LEU A 114 -0.99 -3.47 -3.94
CA LEU A 114 -1.43 -4.69 -3.26
C LEU A 114 -1.69 -4.45 -1.76
N CYS A 115 -0.78 -3.75 -1.10
CA CYS A 115 -0.91 -3.43 0.32
C CYS A 115 -2.16 -2.59 0.59
N ASP A 116 -2.32 -1.45 -0.10
CA ASP A 116 -3.38 -0.48 0.18
C ASP A 116 -4.78 -1.00 -0.20
N TYR A 117 -4.90 -1.75 -1.29
CA TYR A 117 -6.20 -2.14 -1.85
C TYR A 117 -6.60 -3.61 -1.63
N ALA A 118 -5.69 -4.45 -1.15
CA ALA A 118 -6.00 -5.83 -0.81
C ALA A 118 -5.62 -6.21 0.62
N LEU A 119 -4.35 -6.04 1.01
CA LEU A 119 -3.87 -6.56 2.30
C LEU A 119 -4.38 -5.74 3.49
N VAL A 120 -4.30 -4.41 3.44
CA VAL A 120 -4.73 -3.55 4.54
C VAL A 120 -6.21 -3.71 4.85
N PRO A 121 -7.14 -3.70 3.88
CA PRO A 121 -8.56 -3.94 4.14
C PRO A 121 -8.83 -5.29 4.82
N VAL A 122 -8.04 -6.33 4.52
CA VAL A 122 -8.20 -7.67 5.10
C VAL A 122 -7.52 -7.78 6.46
N ILE A 123 -6.23 -7.47 6.53
CA ILE A 123 -5.39 -7.70 7.72
C ILE A 123 -5.73 -6.73 8.84
N CYS A 124 -5.87 -5.43 8.53
CA CYS A 124 -6.13 -4.41 9.54
C CYS A 124 -7.54 -4.48 10.13
N ARG A 125 -8.40 -5.33 9.59
CA ARG A 125 -9.75 -5.57 10.11
C ARG A 125 -9.74 -6.10 11.55
N SER A 126 -8.75 -6.95 11.88
CA SER A 126 -8.61 -7.55 13.21
C SER A 126 -7.76 -6.71 14.18
N PHE A 127 -7.10 -5.66 13.70
CA PHE A 127 -6.22 -4.85 14.53
C PHE A 127 -7.02 -3.96 15.48
N VAL A 128 -6.55 -3.87 16.71
CA VAL A 128 -7.02 -2.85 17.65
C VAL A 128 -6.58 -1.49 17.10
N TYR A 129 -7.52 -0.54 17.10
CA TYR A 129 -7.25 0.81 16.62
C TYR A 129 -6.05 1.43 17.34
N ASP A 130 -5.17 2.04 16.60
CA ASP A 130 -3.91 2.67 17.04
C ASP A 130 -2.77 1.72 17.46
N ASN A 131 -2.95 0.40 17.37
CA ASN A 131 -1.90 -0.57 17.69
C ASN A 131 -1.28 -1.26 16.47
N GLY A 132 -1.55 -0.79 15.28
CA GLY A 132 -1.04 -1.38 14.04
C GLY A 132 -0.03 -0.48 13.32
N ALA A 133 0.93 -1.10 12.63
CA ALA A 133 1.86 -0.41 11.74
C ALA A 133 1.19 0.12 10.44
N CYS A 134 -0.11 0.02 10.32
CA CYS A 134 -0.90 0.39 9.14
C CYS A 134 -1.47 1.81 9.23
N MET A 135 -0.86 2.70 9.97
CA MET A 135 -1.23 4.12 10.02
C MET A 135 -0.54 4.93 8.93
#